data_324639f3ffc11db09dd8bced19e1e401
#
_entry.id   324639f3ffc11db09dd8bced19e1e401
#
_cell.length_a   1.000
_cell.length_b   1.000
_cell.length_c   1.000
_cell.angle_alpha   90.00
_cell.angle_beta   90.00
_cell.angle_gamma   90.00
#
_symmetry.space_group_name_H-M   'P 1'
#
loop_
_entity.id
_entity.type
_entity.pdbx_description
1 polymer ?
#
loop_
_entity_poly.entity_id
_entity_poly.type
_entity_poly.pdbx_seq_one_letter_code
_entity_poly.pdbx_strand_id
1 'polypeptide(L)'
;MKAADRHRAILDLVLTRDANVEQLSEALGVSEATVRRDLTMLATERRLVRTYGGATALVGAHEPEASLEERKSTQREQKEAIAQAAALHVKDGDTVLLDGGTTCAALARHLSAHRELHVVTNNLLAVMTLANVPGMRITLIGGDLRASSMSTLGPLAELVLSRVSVDIAFLGADGVAADFGLCEASAEQAYLKDCIIRRAASVVVLADADKLGRARQQHWTPLERDWRLITTTLADDIRLAPFRALERVVVEIAQMGVE
;
A
#
# COMPACT_ATOMS: atom_id res chain seq x y z
N MET A 1 11.71 -24.72 -26.04
CA MET A 1 12.55 -23.87 -25.16
C MET A 1 12.62 -24.51 -23.78
N LYS A 2 13.79 -24.62 -23.16
CA LYS A 2 13.94 -25.15 -21.78
C LYS A 2 13.32 -24.16 -20.77
N ALA A 3 12.90 -24.66 -19.62
CA ALA A 3 12.24 -23.81 -18.60
C ALA A 3 13.13 -22.63 -18.15
N ALA A 4 14.43 -22.89 -17.93
CA ALA A 4 15.38 -21.85 -17.51
C ALA A 4 15.56 -20.73 -18.54
N ASP A 5 15.59 -21.08 -19.84
CA ASP A 5 15.71 -20.11 -20.92
C ASP A 5 14.43 -19.29 -21.06
N ARG A 6 13.27 -19.93 -20.83
CA ARG A 6 11.97 -19.28 -20.86
C ARG A 6 11.79 -18.31 -19.69
N HIS A 7 12.22 -18.70 -18.49
CA HIS A 7 12.22 -17.83 -17.33
C HIS A 7 13.07 -16.57 -17.54
N ARG A 8 14.27 -16.74 -18.14
CA ARG A 8 15.12 -15.59 -18.49
C ARG A 8 14.42 -14.68 -19.49
N ALA A 9 13.85 -15.23 -20.55
CA ALA A 9 13.14 -14.46 -21.57
C ALA A 9 11.90 -13.75 -20.99
N ILE A 10 11.16 -14.38 -20.06
CA ILE A 10 10.07 -13.73 -19.35
C ILE A 10 10.58 -12.52 -18.57
N LEU A 11 11.66 -12.67 -17.80
CA LEU A 11 12.23 -11.58 -17.01
C LEU A 11 12.72 -10.43 -17.91
N ASP A 12 13.40 -10.73 -19.02
CA ASP A 12 13.87 -9.73 -19.98
C ASP A 12 12.70 -8.95 -20.61
N LEU A 13 11.62 -9.63 -20.99
CA LEU A 13 10.41 -8.99 -21.54
C LEU A 13 9.70 -8.11 -20.49
N VAL A 14 9.60 -8.60 -19.28
CA VAL A 14 8.95 -7.90 -18.17
C VAL A 14 9.80 -6.70 -17.70
N LEU A 15 11.15 -6.77 -17.83
CA LEU A 15 12.05 -5.64 -17.53
C LEU A 15 11.88 -4.47 -18.50
N THR A 16 11.50 -4.74 -19.74
CA THR A 16 11.37 -3.70 -20.79
C THR A 16 9.98 -3.05 -20.82
N ARG A 17 8.97 -3.77 -20.40
CA ARG A 17 7.57 -3.30 -20.36
C ARG A 17 6.71 -4.23 -19.50
N ASP A 18 5.64 -3.72 -18.93
CA ASP A 18 4.60 -4.57 -18.36
C ASP A 18 4.09 -5.51 -19.45
N ALA A 19 4.12 -6.80 -19.18
CA ALA A 19 3.72 -7.81 -20.15
C ALA A 19 2.57 -8.65 -19.63
N ASN A 20 1.48 -8.73 -20.41
CA ASN A 20 0.36 -9.61 -20.07
C ASN A 20 0.64 -11.06 -20.51
N VAL A 21 -0.15 -12.00 -19.99
CA VAL A 21 0.00 -13.44 -20.27
C VAL A 21 -0.11 -13.74 -21.76
N GLU A 22 -1.01 -13.08 -22.47
CA GLU A 22 -1.23 -13.25 -23.90
C GLU A 22 0.01 -12.84 -24.70
N GLN A 23 0.56 -11.64 -24.42
CA GLN A 23 1.78 -11.13 -25.05
C GLN A 23 2.99 -12.02 -24.78
N LEU A 24 3.12 -12.53 -23.55
CA LEU A 24 4.18 -13.46 -23.19
C LEU A 24 4.00 -14.82 -23.88
N SER A 25 2.77 -15.31 -24.00
CA SER A 25 2.42 -16.54 -24.70
C SER A 25 2.81 -16.46 -26.18
N GLU A 26 2.46 -15.36 -26.84
CA GLU A 26 2.79 -15.08 -28.23
C GLU A 26 4.31 -14.94 -28.44
N ALA A 27 4.97 -14.11 -27.64
CA ALA A 27 6.40 -13.85 -27.75
C ALA A 27 7.28 -15.10 -27.51
N LEU A 28 6.83 -16.00 -26.64
CA LEU A 28 7.59 -17.19 -26.23
C LEU A 28 7.15 -18.47 -26.96
N GLY A 29 6.06 -18.42 -27.72
CA GLY A 29 5.53 -19.58 -28.45
C GLY A 29 5.08 -20.71 -27.54
N VAL A 30 4.52 -20.41 -26.35
CA VAL A 30 4.03 -21.39 -25.37
C VAL A 30 2.60 -21.06 -24.96
N SER A 31 1.88 -22.02 -24.42
CA SER A 31 0.50 -21.78 -23.97
C SER A 31 0.44 -20.79 -22.78
N GLU A 32 -0.66 -20.05 -22.68
CA GLU A 32 -0.93 -19.17 -21.53
C GLU A 32 -0.87 -19.91 -20.20
N ALA A 33 -1.30 -21.18 -20.15
CA ALA A 33 -1.23 -21.99 -18.95
C ALA A 33 0.23 -22.24 -18.53
N THR A 34 1.13 -22.40 -19.49
CA THR A 34 2.58 -22.50 -19.22
C THR A 34 3.13 -21.18 -18.72
N VAL A 35 2.75 -20.05 -19.35
CA VAL A 35 3.16 -18.71 -18.90
C VAL A 35 2.68 -18.45 -17.47
N ARG A 36 1.42 -18.72 -17.17
CA ARG A 36 0.86 -18.53 -15.81
C ARG A 36 1.60 -19.33 -14.74
N ARG A 37 2.00 -20.56 -15.07
CA ARG A 37 2.79 -21.41 -14.17
C ARG A 37 4.20 -20.84 -13.96
N ASP A 38 4.87 -20.44 -15.04
CA ASP A 38 6.21 -19.85 -14.97
C ASP A 38 6.19 -18.52 -14.19
N LEU A 39 5.21 -17.67 -14.43
CA LEU A 39 5.03 -16.42 -13.68
C LEU A 39 4.78 -16.69 -12.19
N THR A 40 4.00 -17.70 -11.84
CA THR A 40 3.77 -18.09 -10.45
C THR A 40 5.07 -18.55 -9.78
N MET A 41 5.87 -19.36 -10.47
CA MET A 41 7.16 -19.82 -9.95
C MET A 41 8.15 -18.66 -9.76
N LEU A 42 8.28 -17.78 -10.78
CA LEU A 42 9.16 -16.60 -10.70
C LEU A 42 8.72 -15.60 -9.62
N ALA A 43 7.43 -15.47 -9.37
CA ALA A 43 6.90 -14.67 -8.27
C ALA A 43 7.23 -15.29 -6.91
N THR A 44 7.06 -16.62 -6.76
CA THR A 44 7.46 -17.35 -5.54
C THR A 44 8.96 -17.22 -5.27
N GLU A 45 9.78 -17.19 -6.32
CA GLU A 45 11.22 -16.92 -6.24
C GLU A 45 11.56 -15.42 -6.03
N ARG A 46 10.56 -14.56 -5.89
CA ARG A 46 10.70 -13.10 -5.76
C ARG A 46 11.51 -12.45 -6.88
N ARG A 47 11.36 -12.93 -8.11
CA ARG A 47 12.07 -12.42 -9.30
C ARG A 47 11.25 -11.48 -10.16
N LEU A 48 9.94 -11.48 -9.98
CA LEU A 48 8.98 -10.55 -10.59
C LEU A 48 7.77 -10.40 -9.68
N VAL A 49 6.92 -9.40 -9.97
CA VAL A 49 5.62 -9.22 -9.32
C VAL A 49 4.52 -9.60 -10.29
N ARG A 50 3.56 -10.40 -9.83
CA ARG A 50 2.36 -10.69 -10.61
C ARG A 50 1.44 -9.49 -10.64
N THR A 51 1.08 -9.08 -11.85
CA THR A 51 -0.02 -8.15 -12.09
C THR A 51 -1.24 -8.93 -12.56
N TYR A 52 -2.39 -8.24 -12.64
CA TYR A 52 -3.54 -8.84 -13.28
C TYR A 52 -3.23 -9.10 -14.76
N GLY A 53 -3.40 -10.35 -15.18
CA GLY A 53 -3.19 -10.78 -16.55
C GLY A 53 -1.73 -10.87 -16.99
N GLY A 54 -0.73 -10.65 -16.10
CA GLY A 54 0.66 -10.66 -16.50
C GLY A 54 1.65 -10.58 -15.35
N ALA A 55 2.75 -9.90 -15.59
CA ALA A 55 3.79 -9.62 -14.62
C ALA A 55 4.49 -8.29 -14.91
N THR A 56 5.04 -7.68 -13.87
CA THR A 56 5.97 -6.55 -13.93
C THR A 56 7.28 -6.92 -13.25
N ALA A 57 8.36 -6.29 -13.66
CA ALA A 57 9.67 -6.57 -13.08
C ALA A 57 9.77 -6.01 -11.65
N LEU A 58 10.48 -6.75 -10.79
CA LEU A 58 10.97 -6.19 -9.52
C LEU A 58 12.06 -5.13 -9.73
N VAL A 59 12.67 -5.11 -10.91
CA VAL A 59 13.73 -4.17 -11.30
C VAL A 59 13.35 -3.61 -12.68
N GLY A 60 12.63 -2.53 -12.70
CA GLY A 60 12.27 -1.78 -13.91
C GLY A 60 12.34 -0.29 -13.66
N ALA A 61 12.37 0.52 -14.69
CA ALA A 61 12.52 1.96 -14.59
C ALA A 61 11.73 2.53 -13.40
N HIS A 62 12.46 3.01 -12.38
CA HIS A 62 11.84 3.65 -11.22
C HIS A 62 11.06 4.83 -11.74
N GLU A 63 9.75 4.81 -11.52
CA GLU A 63 8.98 6.02 -11.73
C GLU A 63 9.44 7.05 -10.68
N PRO A 64 9.74 8.26 -11.10
CA PRO A 64 9.91 9.34 -10.13
C PRO A 64 8.70 9.38 -9.21
N GLU A 65 8.93 9.50 -7.92
CA GLU A 65 7.83 9.66 -6.98
C GLU A 65 7.04 10.93 -7.35
N ALA A 66 5.72 10.79 -7.50
CA ALA A 66 4.85 11.92 -7.76
C ALA A 66 4.95 12.96 -6.63
N SER A 67 4.97 14.22 -6.98
CA SER A 67 5.02 15.32 -6.00
C SER A 67 3.83 15.25 -5.05
N LEU A 68 3.96 15.89 -3.88
CA LEU A 68 2.86 15.94 -2.90
C LEU A 68 1.60 16.56 -3.51
N GLU A 69 1.75 17.62 -4.31
CA GLU A 69 0.60 18.31 -4.93
C GLU A 69 -0.09 17.42 -5.98
N GLU A 70 0.67 16.71 -6.79
CA GLU A 70 0.11 15.70 -7.70
C GLU A 70 -0.64 14.62 -6.93
N ARG A 71 -0.04 14.09 -5.85
CA ARG A 71 -0.69 13.06 -5.03
C ARG A 71 -1.92 13.58 -4.28
N LYS A 72 -2.00 14.86 -3.93
CA LYS A 72 -3.21 15.48 -3.33
C LYS A 72 -4.35 15.59 -4.34
N SER A 73 -4.04 15.95 -5.58
CA SER A 73 -5.04 16.14 -6.64
C SER A 73 -5.48 14.82 -7.30
N THR A 74 -4.55 13.88 -7.47
CA THR A 74 -4.84 12.59 -8.10
C THR A 74 -5.74 11.73 -7.22
N GLN A 75 -6.79 11.14 -7.81
CA GLN A 75 -7.71 10.20 -7.17
C GLN A 75 -8.33 10.75 -5.86
N ARG A 76 -8.66 12.04 -5.84
CA ARG A 76 -9.16 12.72 -4.62
C ARG A 76 -10.45 12.09 -4.10
N GLU A 77 -11.40 11.81 -4.98
CA GLU A 77 -12.70 11.22 -4.62
C GLU A 77 -12.53 9.79 -4.09
N GLN A 78 -11.67 9.00 -4.73
CA GLN A 78 -11.36 7.64 -4.27
C GLN A 78 -10.73 7.66 -2.87
N LYS A 79 -9.78 8.56 -2.63
CA LYS A 79 -9.16 8.70 -1.30
C LYS A 79 -10.16 9.13 -0.24
N GLU A 80 -11.12 9.98 -0.60
CA GLU A 80 -12.19 10.40 0.31
C GLU A 80 -13.11 9.22 0.65
N ALA A 81 -13.54 8.45 -0.35
CA ALA A 81 -14.35 7.25 -0.12
C ALA A 81 -13.62 6.20 0.73
N ILE A 82 -12.33 5.94 0.44
CA ILE A 82 -11.49 5.05 1.25
C ILE A 82 -11.38 5.56 2.69
N ALA A 83 -11.15 6.86 2.86
CA ALA A 83 -11.02 7.48 4.18
C ALA A 83 -12.32 7.37 5.00
N GLN A 84 -13.46 7.59 4.37
CA GLN A 84 -14.76 7.44 4.99
C GLN A 84 -15.01 5.99 5.43
N ALA A 85 -14.74 5.01 4.56
CA ALA A 85 -14.85 3.60 4.91
C ALA A 85 -13.88 3.22 6.04
N ALA A 86 -12.64 3.70 5.98
CA ALA A 86 -11.63 3.44 6.99
C ALA A 86 -12.01 3.97 8.38
N ALA A 87 -12.64 5.14 8.44
CA ALA A 87 -13.09 5.74 9.71
C ALA A 87 -14.11 4.87 10.46
N LEU A 88 -14.89 4.04 9.76
CA LEU A 88 -15.86 3.12 10.37
C LEU A 88 -15.19 2.00 11.19
N HIS A 89 -13.90 1.77 11.02
CA HIS A 89 -13.14 0.79 11.80
C HIS A 89 -12.51 1.37 13.07
N VAL A 90 -12.66 2.66 13.32
CA VAL A 90 -12.15 3.36 14.50
C VAL A 90 -13.27 3.48 15.55
N LYS A 91 -12.93 3.24 16.80
CA LYS A 91 -13.83 3.39 17.94
C LYS A 91 -13.37 4.52 18.84
N ASP A 92 -14.28 5.13 19.56
CA ASP A 92 -13.95 6.09 20.60
C ASP A 92 -12.99 5.45 21.63
N GLY A 93 -11.95 6.17 22.01
CA GLY A 93 -10.92 5.69 22.91
C GLY A 93 -9.76 4.90 22.27
N ASP A 94 -9.83 4.57 20.98
CA ASP A 94 -8.75 3.83 20.31
C ASP A 94 -7.45 4.63 20.25
N THR A 95 -6.33 3.91 20.25
CA THR A 95 -5.03 4.41 19.83
C THR A 95 -4.83 4.07 18.34
N VAL A 96 -4.91 5.09 17.50
CA VAL A 96 -4.89 4.97 16.04
C VAL A 96 -3.55 5.43 15.50
N LEU A 97 -2.92 4.63 14.63
CA LEU A 97 -1.75 5.11 13.89
C LEU A 97 -2.14 5.49 12.46
N LEU A 98 -1.76 6.70 12.06
CA LEU A 98 -1.87 7.19 10.70
C LEU A 98 -0.48 7.32 10.07
N ASP A 99 -0.21 6.53 9.06
CA ASP A 99 1.02 6.61 8.27
C ASP A 99 1.07 7.86 7.38
N GLY A 100 2.25 8.15 6.85
CA GLY A 100 2.48 9.22 5.87
C GLY A 100 1.61 9.05 4.61
N GLY A 101 1.35 10.17 3.95
CA GLY A 101 0.66 10.18 2.67
C GLY A 101 -0.74 10.76 2.67
N THR A 102 -1.24 11.02 1.46
CA THR A 102 -2.47 11.82 1.24
C THR A 102 -3.75 11.08 1.57
N THR A 103 -3.77 9.74 1.48
CA THR A 103 -4.95 8.93 1.84
C THR A 103 -5.15 8.87 3.35
N CYS A 104 -4.06 8.68 4.11
CA CYS A 104 -4.12 8.75 5.58
C CYS A 104 -4.44 10.17 6.08
N ALA A 105 -3.96 11.22 5.38
CA ALA A 105 -4.36 12.59 5.66
C ALA A 105 -5.86 12.85 5.37
N ALA A 106 -6.44 12.17 4.37
CA ALA A 106 -7.88 12.19 4.13
C ALA A 106 -8.65 11.55 5.31
N LEU A 107 -8.19 10.39 5.78
CA LEU A 107 -8.79 9.73 6.94
C LEU A 107 -8.78 10.63 8.19
N ALA A 108 -7.71 11.39 8.41
CA ALA A 108 -7.65 12.31 9.56
C ALA A 108 -8.85 13.26 9.64
N ARG A 109 -9.41 13.72 8.51
CA ARG A 109 -10.60 14.59 8.51
C ARG A 109 -11.83 13.90 9.07
N HIS A 110 -11.99 12.60 8.82
CA HIS A 110 -13.13 11.81 9.31
C HIS A 110 -12.99 11.42 10.78
N LEU A 111 -11.77 11.43 11.33
CA LEU A 111 -11.54 11.09 12.73
C LEU A 111 -11.94 12.22 13.68
N SER A 112 -12.16 13.45 13.18
CA SER A 112 -12.58 14.59 14.01
C SER A 112 -13.95 14.40 14.70
N ALA A 113 -14.76 13.46 14.24
CA ALA A 113 -16.05 13.13 14.85
C ALA A 113 -15.94 12.16 16.04
N HIS A 114 -14.82 11.48 16.19
CA HIS A 114 -14.58 10.53 17.30
C HIS A 114 -14.13 11.24 18.56
N ARG A 115 -14.31 10.56 19.69
CA ARG A 115 -13.97 11.09 21.02
C ARG A 115 -12.82 10.30 21.64
N GLU A 116 -12.00 11.01 22.43
CA GLU A 116 -10.95 10.42 23.26
C GLU A 116 -9.92 9.59 22.47
N LEU A 117 -9.74 9.88 21.17
CA LEU A 117 -8.73 9.19 20.36
C LEU A 117 -7.32 9.63 20.77
N HIS A 118 -6.42 8.65 20.76
CA HIS A 118 -4.99 8.89 20.73
C HIS A 118 -4.44 8.62 19.32
N VAL A 119 -4.16 9.67 18.56
CA VAL A 119 -3.60 9.55 17.21
C VAL A 119 -2.08 9.60 17.27
N VAL A 120 -1.43 8.53 16.86
CA VAL A 120 0.02 8.42 16.67
C VAL A 120 0.29 8.57 15.19
N THR A 121 1.16 9.46 14.78
CA THR A 121 1.37 9.69 13.34
C THR A 121 2.75 10.28 13.03
N ASN A 122 3.30 9.89 11.88
CA ASN A 122 4.42 10.56 11.24
C ASN A 122 3.96 11.56 10.16
N ASN A 123 2.65 11.72 9.96
CA ASN A 123 2.03 12.51 8.89
C ASN A 123 1.73 13.93 9.37
N LEU A 124 2.49 14.92 8.91
CA LEU A 124 2.28 16.32 9.28
C LEU A 124 0.94 16.87 8.78
N LEU A 125 0.42 16.36 7.66
CA LEU A 125 -0.90 16.78 7.16
C LEU A 125 -2.02 16.32 8.11
N ALA A 126 -1.89 15.11 8.67
CA ALA A 126 -2.83 14.61 9.68
C ALA A 126 -2.76 15.44 10.97
N VAL A 127 -1.53 15.79 11.42
CA VAL A 127 -1.36 16.68 12.58
C VAL A 127 -2.02 18.02 12.36
N MET A 128 -1.79 18.67 11.21
CA MET A 128 -2.42 19.96 10.89
C MET A 128 -3.95 19.90 10.90
N THR A 129 -4.52 18.77 10.49
CA THR A 129 -5.97 18.55 10.48
C THR A 129 -6.54 18.38 11.87
N LEU A 130 -5.85 17.65 12.74
CA LEU A 130 -6.37 17.20 14.04
C LEU A 130 -5.95 18.05 15.22
N ALA A 131 -4.92 18.91 15.08
CA ALA A 131 -4.31 19.65 16.18
C ALA A 131 -5.29 20.52 17.01
N ASN A 132 -6.37 20.98 16.38
CA ASN A 132 -7.36 21.82 17.04
C ASN A 132 -8.68 21.09 17.37
N VAL A 133 -8.72 19.76 17.24
CA VAL A 133 -9.91 18.96 17.57
C VAL A 133 -9.94 18.73 19.08
N PRO A 134 -10.99 19.20 19.80
CA PRO A 134 -11.08 19.03 21.24
C PRO A 134 -11.10 17.55 21.66
N GLY A 135 -10.37 17.22 22.72
CA GLY A 135 -10.32 15.85 23.25
C GLY A 135 -9.45 14.89 22.46
N MET A 136 -8.80 15.34 21.39
CA MET A 136 -7.89 14.54 20.60
C MET A 136 -6.47 14.60 21.19
N ARG A 137 -5.90 13.44 21.52
CA ARG A 137 -4.49 13.33 21.88
C ARG A 137 -3.68 12.99 20.64
N ILE A 138 -2.63 13.77 20.36
CA ILE A 138 -1.78 13.55 19.20
C ILE A 138 -0.34 13.29 19.64
N THR A 139 0.26 12.22 19.15
CA THR A 139 1.69 11.96 19.26
C THR A 139 2.28 12.02 17.85
N LEU A 140 3.00 13.10 17.55
CA LEU A 140 3.79 13.19 16.33
C LEU A 140 5.07 12.35 16.50
N ILE A 141 5.24 11.35 15.64
CA ILE A 141 6.46 10.58 15.55
C ILE A 141 7.53 11.48 14.93
N GLY A 142 8.56 11.80 15.69
CA GLY A 142 9.65 12.68 15.27
C GLY A 142 10.54 12.08 14.21
N GLY A 143 11.67 12.74 13.94
CA GLY A 143 12.67 12.29 12.97
C GLY A 143 12.93 13.31 11.86
N ASP A 144 13.53 12.85 10.77
CA ASP A 144 13.88 13.68 9.63
C ASP A 144 12.66 13.96 8.76
N LEU A 145 12.47 15.21 8.36
CA LEU A 145 11.36 15.61 7.50
C LEU A 145 11.60 15.15 6.05
N ARG A 146 10.67 14.34 5.55
CA ARG A 146 10.57 14.02 4.14
C ARG A 146 9.55 14.94 3.49
N ALA A 147 10.04 15.96 2.78
CA ALA A 147 9.20 17.01 2.19
C ALA A 147 8.23 16.48 1.13
N SER A 148 8.63 15.48 0.31
CA SER A 148 7.79 14.91 -0.74
C SER A 148 6.53 14.20 -0.23
N SER A 149 6.50 13.79 1.04
CA SER A 149 5.32 13.18 1.68
C SER A 149 4.78 13.99 2.86
N MET A 150 5.46 15.08 3.27
CA MET A 150 5.17 15.80 4.51
C MET A 150 5.04 14.83 5.70
N SER A 151 6.04 13.95 5.84
CA SER A 151 6.11 12.97 6.92
C SER A 151 7.50 12.91 7.53
N THR A 152 7.60 12.35 8.73
CA THR A 152 8.87 12.17 9.43
C THR A 152 9.31 10.70 9.36
N LEU A 153 10.61 10.47 9.24
CA LEU A 153 11.25 9.17 9.10
C LEU A 153 12.54 9.10 9.94
N GLY A 154 13.19 7.96 9.89
CA GLY A 154 14.52 7.75 10.43
C GLY A 154 14.56 7.27 11.88
N PRO A 155 15.75 7.16 12.49
CA PRO A 155 15.96 6.46 13.77
C PRO A 155 15.15 7.01 14.95
N LEU A 156 14.84 8.31 14.97
CA LEU A 156 14.02 8.89 16.02
C LEU A 156 12.55 8.48 15.88
N ALA A 157 12.05 8.36 14.66
CA ALA A 157 10.72 7.83 14.40
C ALA A 157 10.61 6.38 14.88
N GLU A 158 11.61 5.58 14.57
CA GLU A 158 11.69 4.16 14.96
C GLU A 158 11.76 4.01 16.49
N LEU A 159 12.54 4.86 17.17
CA LEU A 159 12.64 4.86 18.63
C LEU A 159 11.28 5.14 19.27
N VAL A 160 10.52 6.11 18.78
CA VAL A 160 9.17 6.40 19.29
C VAL A 160 8.26 5.20 19.08
N LEU A 161 8.22 4.62 17.86
CA LEU A 161 7.42 3.43 17.55
C LEU A 161 7.80 2.23 18.41
N SER A 162 9.06 2.09 18.81
CA SER A 162 9.48 1.00 19.70
C SER A 162 8.83 1.06 21.09
N ARG A 163 8.26 2.20 21.48
CA ARG A 163 7.66 2.49 22.81
C ARG A 163 6.14 2.62 22.79
N VAL A 164 5.52 2.48 21.61
CA VAL A 164 4.06 2.65 21.46
C VAL A 164 3.48 1.37 20.86
N SER A 165 2.33 0.96 21.35
CA SER A 165 1.46 -0.03 20.70
C SER A 165 0.16 0.67 20.32
N VAL A 166 -0.43 0.26 19.20
CA VAL A 166 -1.64 0.87 18.68
C VAL A 166 -2.71 -0.19 18.41
N ASP A 167 -3.99 0.18 18.58
CA ASP A 167 -5.11 -0.73 18.34
C ASP A 167 -5.29 -0.97 16.84
N ILE A 168 -5.15 0.09 16.05
CA ILE A 168 -5.30 0.03 14.60
C ILE A 168 -4.28 0.94 13.90
N ALA A 169 -3.62 0.43 12.86
CA ALA A 169 -2.74 1.19 12.01
C ALA A 169 -3.28 1.26 10.58
N PHE A 170 -3.36 2.48 10.05
CA PHE A 170 -3.71 2.75 8.66
C PHE A 170 -2.46 3.11 7.86
N LEU A 171 -2.18 2.32 6.85
CA LEU A 171 -1.00 2.44 5.99
C LEU A 171 -1.38 2.86 4.58
N GLY A 172 -0.70 3.87 4.05
CA GLY A 172 -0.68 4.13 2.61
C GLY A 172 0.43 3.34 1.93
N ALA A 173 0.51 3.42 0.59
CA ALA A 173 1.62 2.86 -0.18
C ALA A 173 1.72 3.52 -1.56
N ASP A 174 2.87 3.40 -2.22
CA ASP A 174 3.02 3.77 -3.63
C ASP A 174 2.47 2.67 -4.54
N GLY A 175 2.48 1.43 -4.07
CA GLY A 175 1.86 0.28 -4.68
C GLY A 175 1.59 -0.83 -3.66
N VAL A 176 0.66 -1.73 -3.97
CA VAL A 176 0.30 -2.88 -3.13
C VAL A 176 0.23 -4.13 -3.99
N ALA A 177 1.02 -5.14 -3.64
CA ALA A 177 1.00 -6.43 -4.31
C ALA A 177 0.71 -7.55 -3.30
N ALA A 178 -0.20 -8.46 -3.64
CA ALA A 178 -0.68 -9.49 -2.73
C ALA A 178 0.45 -10.36 -2.17
N ASP A 179 1.42 -10.73 -3.02
CA ASP A 179 2.52 -11.63 -2.65
C ASP A 179 3.72 -10.92 -2.00
N PHE A 180 3.83 -9.58 -2.14
CA PHE A 180 4.99 -8.80 -1.72
C PHE A 180 4.70 -7.79 -0.61
N GLY A 181 3.45 -7.37 -0.46
CA GLY A 181 3.05 -6.35 0.50
C GLY A 181 3.05 -4.93 -0.08
N LEU A 182 3.60 -3.98 0.65
CA LEU A 182 3.60 -2.56 0.32
C LEU A 182 4.88 -2.16 -0.39
N CYS A 183 4.75 -1.41 -1.48
CA CYS A 183 5.84 -0.91 -2.32
C CYS A 183 6.09 0.57 -2.02
N GLU A 184 7.36 0.94 -1.80
CA GLU A 184 7.76 2.28 -1.36
C GLU A 184 8.97 2.82 -2.13
N ALA A 185 9.05 4.13 -2.25
CA ALA A 185 10.14 4.82 -2.95
C ALA A 185 11.48 4.78 -2.17
N SER A 186 11.47 4.58 -0.85
CA SER A 186 12.70 4.53 -0.06
C SER A 186 12.71 3.40 0.98
N ALA A 187 13.92 2.96 1.32
CA ALA A 187 14.14 1.93 2.33
C ALA A 187 13.64 2.35 3.72
N GLU A 188 13.80 3.64 4.05
CA GLU A 188 13.36 4.19 5.33
C GLU A 188 11.84 4.15 5.46
N GLN A 189 11.10 4.43 4.38
CA GLN A 189 9.64 4.30 4.38
C GLN A 189 9.20 2.84 4.59
N ALA A 190 9.81 1.92 3.84
CA ALA A 190 9.52 0.50 3.96
C ALA A 190 9.83 -0.02 5.37
N TYR A 191 10.97 0.36 5.94
CA TYR A 191 11.36 -0.05 7.29
C TYR A 191 10.43 0.54 8.37
N LEU A 192 10.06 1.82 8.27
CA LEU A 192 9.13 2.44 9.21
C LEU A 192 7.77 1.72 9.20
N LYS A 193 7.25 1.37 8.02
CA LYS A 193 6.01 0.60 7.89
C LYS A 193 6.11 -0.77 8.53
N ASP A 194 7.23 -1.46 8.36
CA ASP A 194 7.48 -2.74 9.03
C ASP A 194 7.48 -2.57 10.56
N CYS A 195 8.07 -1.49 11.08
CA CYS A 195 7.97 -1.15 12.51
C CYS A 195 6.52 -0.90 12.95
N ILE A 196 5.73 -0.18 12.16
CA ILE A 196 4.31 0.08 12.44
C ILE A 196 3.51 -1.22 12.48
N ILE A 197 3.67 -2.07 11.47
CA ILE A 197 2.95 -3.36 11.34
C ILE A 197 3.18 -4.23 12.57
N ARG A 198 4.40 -4.27 13.09
CA ARG A 198 4.74 -5.04 14.29
C ARG A 198 4.12 -4.50 15.58
N ARG A 199 3.72 -3.24 15.62
CA ARG A 199 3.19 -2.55 16.82
C ARG A 199 1.67 -2.40 16.82
N ALA A 200 1.00 -2.73 15.74
CA ALA A 200 -0.44 -2.61 15.60
C ALA A 200 -1.15 -3.93 15.93
N ALA A 201 -2.27 -3.85 16.67
CA ALA A 201 -3.16 -4.99 16.85
C ALA A 201 -3.87 -5.33 15.54
N SER A 202 -4.35 -4.31 14.81
CA SER A 202 -4.97 -4.43 13.49
C SER A 202 -4.24 -3.59 12.46
N VAL A 203 -4.12 -4.11 11.23
CA VAL A 203 -3.47 -3.41 10.09
C VAL A 203 -4.47 -3.23 8.97
N VAL A 204 -4.61 -2.00 8.51
CA VAL A 204 -5.48 -1.60 7.39
C VAL A 204 -4.65 -0.87 6.34
N VAL A 205 -4.66 -1.37 5.13
CA VAL A 205 -4.00 -0.75 3.97
C VAL A 205 -5.02 0.04 3.17
N LEU A 206 -4.71 1.31 2.91
CA LEU A 206 -5.54 2.24 2.17
C LEU A 206 -4.93 2.47 0.78
N ALA A 207 -5.54 1.90 -0.24
CA ALA A 207 -5.01 1.97 -1.61
C ALA A 207 -6.14 2.13 -2.62
N ASP A 208 -6.05 3.17 -3.46
CA ASP A 208 -6.91 3.27 -4.63
C ASP A 208 -6.60 2.18 -5.66
N ALA A 209 -7.52 1.98 -6.61
CA ALA A 209 -7.43 0.90 -7.59
C ALA A 209 -6.15 0.93 -8.45
N ASP A 210 -5.57 2.12 -8.68
CA ASP A 210 -4.38 2.27 -9.51
C ASP A 210 -3.10 1.77 -8.82
N LYS A 211 -3.17 1.55 -7.50
CA LYS A 211 -2.06 1.02 -6.70
C LYS A 211 -2.05 -0.50 -6.60
N LEU A 212 -3.16 -1.15 -6.96
CA LEU A 212 -3.29 -2.60 -6.89
C LEU A 212 -2.44 -3.30 -7.95
N GLY A 213 -1.52 -4.15 -7.51
CA GLY A 213 -0.55 -4.84 -8.38
C GLY A 213 0.58 -3.95 -8.87
N ARG A 214 0.65 -2.68 -8.43
CA ARG A 214 1.72 -1.76 -8.81
C ARG A 214 3.00 -2.06 -8.05
N ALA A 215 4.11 -2.21 -8.77
CA ALA A 215 5.41 -2.62 -8.26
C ALA A 215 6.57 -1.78 -8.83
N ARG A 216 6.35 -0.48 -9.01
CA ARG A 216 7.29 0.40 -9.72
C ARG A 216 8.32 1.07 -8.79
N GLN A 217 8.37 0.67 -7.52
CA GLN A 217 9.34 1.13 -6.54
C GLN A 217 10.21 -0.06 -6.06
N GLN A 218 11.33 0.25 -5.37
CA GLN A 218 12.34 -0.77 -5.06
C GLN A 218 12.18 -1.42 -3.70
N HIS A 219 11.52 -0.73 -2.77
CA HIS A 219 11.54 -1.11 -1.37
C HIS A 219 10.19 -1.69 -0.97
N TRP A 220 10.23 -2.80 -0.26
CA TRP A 220 9.05 -3.57 0.07
C TRP A 220 8.90 -3.77 1.56
N THR A 221 7.66 -3.68 2.03
CA THR A 221 7.26 -4.06 3.38
C THR A 221 6.34 -5.25 3.27
N PRO A 222 6.78 -6.46 3.66
CA PRO A 222 5.92 -7.65 3.60
C PRO A 222 4.76 -7.55 4.59
N LEU A 223 3.61 -8.14 4.20
CA LEU A 223 2.41 -8.26 5.02
C LEU A 223 2.18 -9.75 5.33
N GLU A 224 2.87 -10.26 6.34
CA GLU A 224 2.89 -11.69 6.70
C GLU A 224 1.85 -12.07 7.78
N ARG A 225 1.00 -11.12 8.18
CA ARG A 225 -0.07 -11.27 9.17
C ARG A 225 -1.44 -11.01 8.54
N ASP A 226 -2.51 -11.14 9.31
CA ASP A 226 -3.84 -10.72 8.90
C ASP A 226 -3.91 -9.20 8.74
N TRP A 227 -4.51 -8.75 7.65
CA TRP A 227 -4.69 -7.33 7.32
C TRP A 227 -5.93 -7.10 6.47
N ARG A 228 -6.37 -5.86 6.43
CA ARG A 228 -7.50 -5.41 5.61
C ARG A 228 -6.99 -4.52 4.50
N LEU A 229 -7.50 -4.71 3.29
CA LEU A 229 -7.35 -3.79 2.16
C LEU A 229 -8.65 -3.03 1.98
N ILE A 230 -8.62 -1.69 2.10
CA ILE A 230 -9.73 -0.82 1.70
C ILE A 230 -9.37 -0.14 0.39
N THR A 231 -10.20 -0.33 -0.63
CA THR A 231 -9.95 0.18 -1.99
C THR A 231 -11.23 0.64 -2.67
N THR A 232 -11.09 1.38 -3.79
CA THR A 232 -12.19 1.86 -4.62
C THR A 232 -12.10 1.22 -6.01
N THR A 233 -12.74 0.10 -6.22
CA THR A 233 -12.84 -0.54 -7.53
C THR A 233 -14.15 -1.32 -7.62
N LEU A 234 -14.45 -1.86 -8.78
CA LEU A 234 -15.61 -2.76 -8.91
C LEU A 234 -15.37 -4.06 -8.16
N ALA A 235 -16.42 -4.65 -7.60
CA ALA A 235 -16.31 -5.86 -6.81
C ALA A 235 -15.77 -7.07 -7.61
N ASP A 236 -16.01 -7.09 -8.91
CA ASP A 236 -15.52 -8.09 -9.86
C ASP A 236 -14.19 -7.71 -10.53
N ASP A 237 -13.58 -6.59 -10.10
CA ASP A 237 -12.27 -6.19 -10.62
C ASP A 237 -11.23 -7.27 -10.34
N ILE A 238 -10.66 -7.70 -11.40
CA ILE A 238 -9.78 -8.84 -11.44
C ILE A 238 -8.42 -8.57 -10.77
N ARG A 239 -8.02 -7.30 -10.60
CA ARG A 239 -6.88 -6.91 -9.77
C ARG A 239 -7.04 -7.33 -8.31
N LEU A 240 -8.28 -7.56 -7.85
CA LEU A 240 -8.58 -8.05 -6.50
C LEU A 240 -8.37 -9.56 -6.34
N ALA A 241 -8.36 -10.33 -7.43
CA ALA A 241 -8.25 -11.77 -7.36
C ALA A 241 -7.02 -12.28 -6.59
N PRO A 242 -5.79 -11.72 -6.75
CA PRO A 242 -4.64 -12.14 -5.97
C PRO A 242 -4.80 -11.88 -4.46
N PHE A 243 -5.43 -10.76 -4.09
CA PHE A 243 -5.67 -10.42 -2.68
C PHE A 243 -6.72 -11.33 -2.05
N ARG A 244 -7.80 -11.64 -2.77
CA ARG A 244 -8.86 -12.55 -2.30
C ARG A 244 -8.42 -13.99 -2.18
N ALA A 245 -7.38 -14.39 -2.90
CA ALA A 245 -6.79 -15.72 -2.80
C ALA A 245 -5.99 -15.93 -1.51
N LEU A 246 -5.67 -14.87 -0.78
CA LEU A 246 -4.92 -14.94 0.49
C LEU A 246 -5.91 -14.95 1.66
N GLU A 247 -5.91 -16.02 2.46
CA GLU A 247 -6.79 -16.17 3.64
C GLU A 247 -6.59 -15.05 4.66
N ARG A 248 -5.37 -14.49 4.74
CA ARG A 248 -5.00 -13.40 5.66
C ARG A 248 -5.48 -12.01 5.22
N VAL A 249 -6.14 -11.89 4.07
CA VAL A 249 -6.56 -10.59 3.51
C VAL A 249 -8.06 -10.45 3.48
N VAL A 250 -8.57 -9.43 4.16
CA VAL A 250 -9.97 -9.02 4.03
C VAL A 250 -10.04 -7.83 3.08
N VAL A 251 -10.68 -8.02 1.93
CA VAL A 251 -10.86 -6.96 0.93
C VAL A 251 -12.19 -6.25 1.18
N GLU A 252 -12.14 -4.95 1.36
CA GLU A 252 -13.29 -4.06 1.52
C GLU A 252 -13.31 -3.04 0.38
N ILE A 253 -14.46 -2.86 -0.24
CA ILE A 253 -14.65 -1.92 -1.33
C ILE A 253 -15.40 -0.71 -0.81
N ALA A 254 -14.72 0.44 -0.78
CA ALA A 254 -15.31 1.70 -0.40
C ALA A 254 -16.31 2.17 -1.47
N GLN A 255 -17.49 2.58 -1.03
CA GLN A 255 -18.55 3.09 -1.91
C GLN A 255 -18.19 4.53 -2.33
N MET A 256 -18.11 4.76 -3.63
CA MET A 256 -18.08 6.12 -4.16
C MET A 256 -19.45 6.75 -3.98
N GLY A 257 -19.50 7.96 -3.43
CA GLY A 257 -20.79 8.68 -3.33
C GLY A 257 -21.41 8.81 -4.72
N VAL A 258 -22.66 8.40 -4.83
CA VAL A 258 -23.48 8.70 -6.02
C VAL A 258 -23.91 10.17 -5.86
N GLU A 259 -23.42 11.07 -6.74
CA GLU A 259 -23.94 12.42 -6.87
C GLU A 259 -25.41 12.43 -7.34
#